data_49c8535dc0bd86a634716c32fd854885
#
_entry.id   49c8535dc0bd86a634716c32fd854885
#
_cell.length_a   1.000
_cell.length_b   1.000
_cell.length_c   1.000
_cell.angle_alpha   90.00
_cell.angle_beta   90.00
_cell.angle_gamma   90.00
#
_symmetry.space_group_name_H-M   'P 1'
#
loop_
_entity.id
_entity.type
_entity.pdbx_description
1 polymer ?
#
loop_
_entity_poly.entity_id
_entity_poly.type
_entity_poly.pdbx_seq_one_letter_code
_entity_poly.pdbx_strand_id
1 'polypeptide(L)'
;MLAHDIPLRAVKLLNVILMTIPFAWCWYGYYVGQMENSFYKKGNLLMLVLFMLVYFMFARVYSAFLVSVNRISEMVYSQVLAVLITDGITYLVIVLLVKGFPSVIPGLLAIAGQIAISFVWCTLAHLWYFHTFPPQKTMIVYDVREGMEKLISQYDMQKKFKVEEVLQVEECLNDMKKLDEMETVFLSGIHSRERNIILKYCIDKHVRVYVIPRVGDVLMSGAKQIHMFHLPMLRIGRYDPQPEYLFLKRLADIVFAGAAAIILSPVMLITAIAIKAYDGGPVFYSQTRLTKNGREFGVLKFRSMKVNAEKDGVARLSSGENDPRITPVGRVIRKCRIDELPQLFNILKGDMTIVGPRPERPAIAAEYEKVMPEFRLRLQAKAGLTGYAQVYGKYNTTPYDKLLMDLTYISRPSLLEDMMIMFATVKILFMPESTEGIEEGQITAMQDTPASGTDKEKKDE
;
A
#
# COMPACT_ATOMS: atom_id res chain seq x y z
N MET A 1 6.92 20.86 -18.18
CA MET A 1 6.45 19.49 -17.93
C MET A 1 7.16 18.44 -18.79
N LEU A 2 7.12 18.53 -20.12
CA LEU A 2 7.77 17.58 -21.02
C LEU A 2 9.30 17.42 -20.79
N ALA A 3 10.02 18.50 -20.50
CA ALA A 3 11.46 18.48 -20.26
C ALA A 3 11.90 17.66 -19.03
N HIS A 4 11.02 17.47 -18.06
CA HIS A 4 11.30 16.68 -16.85
C HIS A 4 10.92 15.21 -17.01
N ASP A 5 9.87 14.91 -17.77
CA ASP A 5 9.31 13.55 -17.86
C ASP A 5 10.09 12.65 -18.83
N ILE A 6 10.62 13.22 -19.92
CA ILE A 6 11.36 12.45 -20.93
C ILE A 6 12.64 11.82 -20.37
N PRO A 7 13.54 12.57 -19.67
CA PRO A 7 14.74 11.99 -19.09
C PRO A 7 14.41 10.90 -18.05
N LEU A 8 13.37 11.09 -17.23
CA LEU A 8 12.94 10.09 -16.26
C LEU A 8 12.45 8.80 -16.91
N ARG A 9 11.72 8.89 -18.04
CA ARG A 9 11.29 7.72 -18.81
C ARG A 9 12.48 6.97 -19.40
N ALA A 10 13.48 7.69 -19.92
CA ALA A 10 14.69 7.09 -20.46
C ALA A 10 15.48 6.34 -19.37
N VAL A 11 15.66 6.93 -18.19
CA VAL A 11 16.34 6.30 -17.06
C VAL A 11 15.60 5.04 -16.59
N LYS A 12 14.27 5.03 -16.57
CA LYS A 12 13.45 3.84 -16.25
C LYS A 12 13.63 2.74 -17.30
N LEU A 13 13.61 3.10 -18.59
CA LEU A 13 13.82 2.15 -19.68
C LEU A 13 15.21 1.53 -19.62
N LEU A 14 16.23 2.35 -19.34
CA LEU A 14 17.60 1.87 -19.13
C LEU A 14 17.68 0.82 -18.02
N ASN A 15 16.96 1.02 -16.90
CA ASN A 15 16.91 0.01 -15.86
C ASN A 15 16.36 -1.33 -16.36
N VAL A 16 15.24 -1.32 -17.08
CA VAL A 16 14.64 -2.54 -17.63
C VAL A 16 15.61 -3.28 -18.55
N ILE A 17 16.32 -2.55 -19.39
CA ILE A 17 17.34 -3.13 -20.29
C ILE A 17 18.49 -3.74 -19.48
N LEU A 18 19.04 -3.01 -18.51
CA LEU A 18 20.16 -3.46 -17.68
C LEU A 18 19.79 -4.72 -16.89
N MET A 19 18.56 -4.80 -16.33
CA MET A 19 18.07 -5.98 -15.60
C MET A 19 17.89 -7.21 -16.50
N THR A 20 17.68 -6.99 -17.80
CA THR A 20 17.52 -8.09 -18.76
C THR A 20 18.86 -8.71 -19.14
N ILE A 21 19.99 -8.00 -19.01
CA ILE A 21 21.32 -8.48 -19.44
C ILE A 21 21.73 -9.79 -18.70
N PRO A 22 21.70 -9.88 -17.37
CA PRO A 22 22.05 -11.12 -16.67
C PRO A 22 21.12 -12.30 -17.03
N PHE A 23 19.82 -12.04 -17.18
CA PHE A 23 18.88 -13.05 -17.65
C PHE A 23 19.22 -13.51 -19.08
N ALA A 24 19.50 -12.58 -19.99
CA ALA A 24 19.89 -12.90 -21.37
C ALA A 24 21.16 -13.75 -21.42
N TRP A 25 22.16 -13.42 -20.58
CA TRP A 25 23.39 -14.20 -20.48
C TRP A 25 23.12 -15.64 -20.06
N CYS A 26 22.29 -15.85 -19.03
CA CYS A 26 21.89 -17.19 -18.58
C CYS A 26 21.04 -17.91 -19.62
N TRP A 27 20.11 -17.22 -20.28
CA TRP A 27 19.24 -17.76 -21.30
C TRP A 27 20.03 -18.34 -22.46
N TYR A 28 20.88 -17.51 -23.09
CA TYR A 28 21.70 -17.93 -24.25
C TYR A 28 22.84 -18.85 -23.89
N GLY A 29 23.45 -18.67 -22.72
CA GLY A 29 24.62 -19.46 -22.30
C GLY A 29 24.26 -20.87 -21.81
N TYR A 30 23.03 -21.07 -21.31
CA TYR A 30 22.69 -22.32 -20.66
C TYR A 30 21.33 -22.88 -21.08
N TYR A 31 20.23 -22.14 -20.93
CA TYR A 31 18.88 -22.71 -21.04
C TYR A 31 18.48 -23.03 -22.49
N VAL A 32 18.91 -22.24 -23.46
CA VAL A 32 18.63 -22.50 -24.89
C VAL A 32 19.15 -23.86 -25.34
N GLY A 33 20.35 -24.27 -24.88
CA GLY A 33 20.94 -25.55 -25.22
C GLY A 33 20.28 -26.79 -24.62
N GLN A 34 19.36 -26.60 -23.67
CA GLN A 34 18.65 -27.71 -23.00
C GLN A 34 17.27 -28.00 -23.59
N MET A 35 16.80 -27.18 -24.50
CA MET A 35 15.52 -27.40 -25.18
C MET A 35 15.67 -28.45 -26.28
N GLU A 36 14.76 -29.44 -26.33
CA GLU A 36 14.68 -30.43 -27.42
C GLU A 36 14.58 -29.81 -28.81
N ASN A 37 13.77 -28.74 -28.90
CA ASN A 37 13.61 -27.92 -30.11
C ASN A 37 14.07 -26.51 -29.80
N SER A 38 15.34 -26.18 -30.08
CA SER A 38 15.88 -24.86 -29.87
C SER A 38 15.09 -23.82 -30.68
N PHE A 39 14.72 -22.71 -30.03
CA PHE A 39 14.05 -21.62 -30.71
C PHE A 39 14.94 -21.01 -31.78
N TYR A 40 14.37 -20.72 -32.96
CA TYR A 40 14.98 -19.79 -33.92
C TYR A 40 15.12 -18.41 -33.28
N LYS A 41 15.93 -17.52 -33.85
CA LYS A 41 16.24 -16.17 -33.36
C LYS A 41 15.03 -15.42 -32.78
N LYS A 42 13.85 -15.51 -33.43
CA LYS A 42 12.61 -14.83 -33.00
C LYS A 42 12.05 -15.36 -31.67
N GLY A 43 12.14 -16.66 -31.40
CA GLY A 43 11.66 -17.23 -30.14
C GLY A 43 12.53 -16.84 -28.95
N ASN A 44 13.86 -16.79 -29.14
CA ASN A 44 14.76 -16.31 -28.10
C ASN A 44 14.52 -14.83 -27.76
N LEU A 45 14.28 -13.98 -28.80
CA LEU A 45 13.92 -12.57 -28.59
C LEU A 45 12.60 -12.45 -27.82
N LEU A 46 11.62 -13.31 -28.11
CA LEU A 46 10.33 -13.33 -27.38
C LEU A 46 10.53 -13.58 -25.89
N MET A 47 11.45 -14.48 -25.49
CA MET A 47 11.76 -14.73 -24.08
C MET A 47 12.35 -13.51 -23.38
N LEU A 48 13.23 -12.76 -24.07
CA LEU A 48 13.78 -11.51 -23.52
C LEU A 48 12.69 -10.44 -23.37
N VAL A 49 11.82 -10.30 -24.37
CA VAL A 49 10.69 -9.37 -24.32
C VAL A 49 9.71 -9.76 -23.22
N LEU A 50 9.43 -11.05 -23.05
CA LEU A 50 8.59 -11.55 -21.96
C LEU A 50 9.18 -11.17 -20.60
N PHE A 51 10.49 -11.42 -20.39
CA PHE A 51 11.18 -11.02 -19.18
C PHE A 51 11.06 -9.50 -18.93
N MET A 52 11.33 -8.68 -19.94
CA MET A 52 11.21 -7.21 -19.85
C MET A 52 9.82 -6.76 -19.43
N LEU A 53 8.76 -7.34 -20.03
CA LEU A 53 7.39 -6.99 -19.74
C LEU A 53 6.99 -7.40 -18.32
N VAL A 54 7.33 -8.61 -17.91
CA VAL A 54 7.03 -9.13 -16.55
C VAL A 54 7.80 -8.30 -15.52
N TYR A 55 9.09 -8.06 -15.73
CA TYR A 55 9.88 -7.22 -14.83
C TYR A 55 9.33 -5.79 -14.73
N PHE A 56 9.02 -5.16 -15.87
CA PHE A 56 8.45 -3.80 -15.87
C PHE A 56 7.11 -3.74 -15.11
N MET A 57 6.27 -4.76 -15.29
CA MET A 57 5.00 -4.86 -14.57
C MET A 57 5.22 -4.91 -13.05
N PHE A 58 6.07 -5.81 -12.56
CA PHE A 58 6.33 -5.92 -11.12
C PHE A 58 7.11 -4.74 -10.57
N ALA A 59 8.05 -4.18 -11.31
CA ALA A 59 8.77 -2.97 -10.93
C ALA A 59 7.82 -1.76 -10.76
N ARG A 60 6.73 -1.68 -11.57
CA ARG A 60 5.67 -0.69 -11.36
C ARG A 60 4.84 -0.98 -10.12
N VAL A 61 4.44 -2.24 -9.91
CA VAL A 61 3.67 -2.66 -8.73
C VAL A 61 4.40 -2.33 -7.43
N TYR A 62 5.71 -2.58 -7.39
CA TYR A 62 6.55 -2.30 -6.21
C TYR A 62 7.05 -0.85 -6.13
N SER A 63 6.64 0.01 -7.06
CA SER A 63 7.12 1.41 -7.10
C SER A 63 8.64 1.55 -7.19
N ALA A 64 9.30 0.60 -7.87
CA ALA A 64 10.76 0.51 -7.98
C ALA A 64 11.42 1.65 -8.77
N PHE A 65 10.61 2.44 -9.49
CA PHE A 65 11.07 3.54 -10.34
C PHE A 65 10.83 4.94 -9.75
N LEU A 66 10.40 5.04 -8.48
CA LEU A 66 10.10 6.33 -7.85
C LEU A 66 11.36 7.00 -7.28
N VAL A 67 12.32 7.32 -8.18
CA VAL A 67 13.64 7.91 -7.85
C VAL A 67 13.50 9.22 -7.06
N SER A 68 12.44 9.99 -7.31
CA SER A 68 12.22 11.30 -6.70
C SER A 68 11.50 11.28 -5.33
N VAL A 69 11.07 10.11 -4.87
CA VAL A 69 10.23 9.97 -3.67
C VAL A 69 10.81 8.95 -2.69
N ASN A 70 11.27 7.80 -3.19
CA ASN A 70 11.73 6.70 -2.36
C ASN A 70 13.21 6.87 -1.98
N ARG A 71 13.57 6.39 -0.80
CA ARG A 71 14.97 6.23 -0.40
C ARG A 71 15.67 5.18 -1.26
N ILE A 72 17.00 5.26 -1.40
CA ILE A 72 17.78 4.30 -2.20
C ILE A 72 17.52 2.86 -1.73
N SER A 73 17.51 2.61 -0.42
CA SER A 73 17.23 1.29 0.15
C SER A 73 15.86 0.75 -0.23
N GLU A 74 14.82 1.60 -0.22
CA GLU A 74 13.46 1.21 -0.61
C GLU A 74 13.35 0.87 -2.09
N MET A 75 14.08 1.60 -2.95
CA MET A 75 14.13 1.33 -4.39
C MET A 75 14.85 0.02 -4.68
N VAL A 76 16.02 -0.20 -4.08
CA VAL A 76 16.78 -1.46 -4.22
C VAL A 76 15.92 -2.64 -3.78
N TYR A 77 15.31 -2.54 -2.60
CA TYR A 77 14.44 -3.56 -2.07
C TYR A 77 13.26 -3.87 -3.02
N SER A 78 12.63 -2.82 -3.57
CA SER A 78 11.54 -2.96 -4.54
C SER A 78 11.99 -3.64 -5.83
N GLN A 79 13.20 -3.32 -6.33
CA GLN A 79 13.77 -3.96 -7.52
C GLN A 79 14.12 -5.42 -7.26
N VAL A 80 14.72 -5.73 -6.10
CA VAL A 80 15.05 -7.12 -5.72
C VAL A 80 13.78 -7.98 -5.67
N LEU A 81 12.69 -7.50 -5.08
CA LEU A 81 11.42 -8.23 -5.08
C LEU A 81 10.87 -8.43 -6.50
N ALA A 82 10.91 -7.39 -7.34
CA ALA A 82 10.48 -7.49 -8.73
C ALA A 82 11.29 -8.52 -9.51
N VAL A 83 12.61 -8.54 -9.32
CA VAL A 83 13.53 -9.52 -9.91
C VAL A 83 13.18 -10.94 -9.45
N LEU A 84 13.10 -11.18 -8.14
CA LEU A 84 12.83 -12.52 -7.59
C LEU A 84 11.55 -13.13 -8.16
N ILE A 85 10.48 -12.32 -8.28
CA ILE A 85 9.21 -12.80 -8.83
C ILE A 85 9.32 -13.02 -10.34
N THR A 86 9.99 -12.10 -11.05
CA THR A 86 10.16 -12.20 -12.51
C THR A 86 10.97 -13.44 -12.88
N ASP A 87 12.12 -13.65 -12.22
CA ASP A 87 12.96 -14.81 -12.48
C ASP A 87 12.27 -16.11 -12.04
N GLY A 88 11.50 -16.10 -10.97
CA GLY A 88 10.66 -17.25 -10.58
C GLY A 88 9.63 -17.62 -11.65
N ILE A 89 8.90 -16.62 -12.18
CA ILE A 89 7.92 -16.84 -13.25
C ILE A 89 8.60 -17.31 -14.53
N THR A 90 9.69 -16.66 -14.93
CA THR A 90 10.43 -17.05 -16.15
C THR A 90 11.08 -18.42 -16.00
N TYR A 91 11.56 -18.81 -14.82
CA TYR A 91 12.04 -20.17 -14.56
C TYR A 91 10.93 -21.22 -14.72
N LEU A 92 9.71 -20.93 -14.25
CA LEU A 92 8.57 -21.83 -14.49
C LEU A 92 8.27 -21.98 -16.00
N VAL A 93 8.36 -20.90 -16.76
CA VAL A 93 8.25 -20.97 -18.23
C VAL A 93 9.36 -21.81 -18.83
N ILE A 94 10.60 -21.68 -18.35
CA ILE A 94 11.76 -22.48 -18.79
C ILE A 94 11.55 -23.96 -18.51
N VAL A 95 11.05 -24.33 -17.31
CA VAL A 95 10.71 -25.71 -16.94
C VAL A 95 9.71 -26.32 -17.92
N LEU A 96 8.70 -25.55 -18.31
CA LEU A 96 7.70 -26.01 -19.30
C LEU A 96 8.32 -26.19 -20.70
N LEU A 97 9.22 -25.30 -21.10
CA LEU A 97 9.88 -25.35 -22.42
C LEU A 97 10.89 -26.49 -22.53
N VAL A 98 11.65 -26.74 -21.48
CA VAL A 98 12.66 -27.83 -21.41
C VAL A 98 11.99 -29.18 -21.15
N LYS A 99 10.70 -29.18 -20.72
CA LYS A 99 9.96 -30.38 -20.27
C LYS A 99 10.64 -31.13 -19.13
N GLY A 100 11.34 -30.43 -18.27
CA GLY A 100 12.10 -30.95 -17.14
C GLY A 100 12.55 -29.85 -16.20
N PHE A 101 13.26 -30.20 -15.14
CA PHE A 101 13.79 -29.29 -14.16
C PHE A 101 15.27 -28.99 -14.45
N PRO A 102 15.58 -27.93 -15.25
CA PRO A 102 16.97 -27.54 -15.50
C PRO A 102 17.61 -27.00 -14.21
N SER A 103 18.96 -26.99 -14.18
CA SER A 103 19.67 -26.43 -13.02
C SER A 103 19.23 -24.99 -12.72
N VAL A 104 18.99 -24.70 -11.45
CA VAL A 104 18.65 -23.35 -10.96
C VAL A 104 19.87 -22.45 -10.81
N ILE A 105 21.11 -23.01 -10.82
CA ILE A 105 22.34 -22.27 -10.54
C ILE A 105 22.54 -21.08 -11.50
N PRO A 106 22.38 -21.21 -12.84
CA PRO A 106 22.49 -20.08 -13.74
C PRO A 106 21.50 -18.97 -13.44
N GLY A 107 20.25 -19.33 -13.08
CA GLY A 107 19.22 -18.38 -12.65
C GLY A 107 19.61 -17.63 -11.37
N LEU A 108 20.17 -18.32 -10.38
CA LEU A 108 20.67 -17.68 -9.16
C LEU A 108 21.84 -16.74 -9.42
N LEU A 109 22.72 -17.05 -10.36
CA LEU A 109 23.79 -16.16 -10.81
C LEU A 109 23.23 -14.92 -11.52
N ALA A 110 22.17 -15.08 -12.33
CA ALA A 110 21.48 -13.95 -12.96
C ALA A 110 20.88 -13.03 -11.89
N ILE A 111 20.17 -13.58 -10.90
CA ILE A 111 19.60 -12.83 -9.77
C ILE A 111 20.69 -12.07 -9.01
N ALA A 112 21.83 -12.70 -8.72
CA ALA A 112 22.94 -12.03 -8.05
C ALA A 112 23.48 -10.82 -8.87
N GLY A 113 23.63 -10.98 -10.19
CA GLY A 113 24.01 -9.90 -11.11
C GLY A 113 22.96 -8.78 -11.13
N GLN A 114 21.68 -9.11 -11.17
CA GLN A 114 20.58 -8.14 -11.16
C GLN A 114 20.51 -7.38 -9.83
N ILE A 115 20.76 -8.03 -8.70
CA ILE A 115 20.85 -7.35 -7.39
C ILE A 115 22.01 -6.34 -7.39
N ALA A 116 23.18 -6.70 -7.91
CA ALA A 116 24.31 -5.77 -8.03
C ALA A 116 23.96 -4.58 -8.92
N ILE A 117 23.32 -4.83 -10.08
CA ILE A 117 22.85 -3.78 -10.99
C ILE A 117 21.82 -2.87 -10.28
N SER A 118 20.91 -3.44 -9.45
CA SER A 118 19.94 -2.67 -8.68
C SER A 118 20.62 -1.65 -7.77
N PHE A 119 21.63 -2.05 -7.01
CA PHE A 119 22.38 -1.15 -6.15
C PHE A 119 23.05 -0.02 -6.92
N VAL A 120 23.76 -0.36 -8.00
CA VAL A 120 24.47 0.62 -8.81
C VAL A 120 23.47 1.59 -9.47
N TRP A 121 22.43 1.06 -10.10
CA TRP A 121 21.45 1.88 -10.81
C TRP A 121 20.66 2.79 -9.85
N CYS A 122 20.18 2.28 -8.72
CA CYS A 122 19.43 3.08 -7.75
C CYS A 122 20.26 4.23 -7.20
N THR A 123 21.54 3.96 -6.90
CA THR A 123 22.46 5.00 -6.42
C THR A 123 22.72 6.05 -7.49
N LEU A 124 23.07 5.63 -8.71
CA LEU A 124 23.36 6.55 -9.80
C LEU A 124 22.12 7.35 -10.24
N ALA A 125 20.96 6.70 -10.33
CA ALA A 125 19.72 7.36 -10.71
C ALA A 125 19.29 8.39 -9.65
N HIS A 126 19.47 8.08 -8.36
CA HIS A 126 19.17 9.00 -7.27
C HIS A 126 20.11 10.23 -7.29
N LEU A 127 21.42 10.00 -7.42
CA LEU A 127 22.42 11.07 -7.50
C LEU A 127 22.17 11.95 -8.75
N TRP A 128 21.95 11.31 -9.90
CA TRP A 128 21.63 12.01 -11.14
C TRP A 128 20.38 12.88 -11.01
N TYR A 129 19.32 12.34 -10.41
CA TYR A 129 18.05 13.07 -10.27
C TYR A 129 18.22 14.35 -9.46
N PHE A 130 18.78 14.23 -8.24
CA PHE A 130 18.92 15.40 -7.36
C PHE A 130 20.05 16.36 -7.76
N HIS A 131 20.98 15.93 -8.61
CA HIS A 131 21.95 16.82 -9.25
C HIS A 131 21.32 17.62 -10.40
N THR A 132 20.46 16.97 -11.20
CA THR A 132 19.87 17.56 -12.40
C THR A 132 18.65 18.44 -12.08
N PHE A 133 17.86 18.06 -11.07
CA PHE A 133 16.63 18.75 -10.70
C PHE A 133 16.77 19.35 -9.32
N PRO A 134 16.92 20.69 -9.22
CA PRO A 134 17.00 21.37 -7.93
C PRO A 134 15.68 21.23 -7.15
N PRO A 135 15.69 21.43 -5.81
CA PRO A 135 14.50 21.41 -5.00
C PRO A 135 13.47 22.43 -5.45
N GLN A 136 12.22 22.03 -5.58
CA GLN A 136 11.11 22.88 -6.00
C GLN A 136 10.76 23.89 -4.91
N LYS A 137 10.62 25.15 -5.25
CA LYS A 137 10.10 26.17 -4.35
C LYS A 137 8.68 25.82 -3.98
N THR A 138 8.43 25.63 -2.71
CA THR A 138 7.18 25.02 -2.21
C THR A 138 6.55 25.90 -1.15
N MET A 139 5.25 26.12 -1.27
CA MET A 139 4.42 26.74 -0.25
C MET A 139 3.46 25.71 0.34
N ILE A 140 3.22 25.79 1.65
CA ILE A 140 2.22 24.99 2.34
C ILE A 140 1.10 25.93 2.78
N VAL A 141 -0.12 25.66 2.31
CA VAL A 141 -1.31 26.35 2.76
C VAL A 141 -2.16 25.39 3.58
N TYR A 142 -2.50 25.78 4.79
CA TYR A 142 -3.27 24.93 5.71
C TYR A 142 -4.43 25.71 6.34
N ASP A 143 -5.39 24.94 6.87
CA ASP A 143 -6.50 25.44 7.67
C ASP A 143 -6.58 24.59 8.96
N VAL A 144 -7.37 23.53 8.97
CA VAL A 144 -7.58 22.69 10.17
C VAL A 144 -6.40 21.73 10.41
N ARG A 145 -5.60 21.40 9.40
CA ARG A 145 -4.55 20.39 9.48
C ARG A 145 -3.16 20.99 9.28
N GLU A 146 -2.47 21.19 10.36
CA GLU A 146 -1.06 21.59 10.40
C GLU A 146 -0.10 20.40 10.26
N GLY A 147 1.20 20.68 10.18
CA GLY A 147 2.27 19.68 10.32
C GLY A 147 2.75 19.07 9.02
N MET A 148 2.34 19.57 7.85
CA MET A 148 2.83 19.07 6.55
C MET A 148 4.34 19.27 6.39
N GLU A 149 4.91 20.35 6.92
CA GLU A 149 6.34 20.63 6.92
C GLU A 149 7.11 19.55 7.70
N LYS A 150 6.60 19.15 8.87
CA LYS A 150 7.18 18.05 9.67
C LYS A 150 7.18 16.74 8.89
N LEU A 151 6.11 16.45 8.13
CA LEU A 151 6.05 15.26 7.29
C LEU A 151 7.10 15.32 6.17
N ILE A 152 7.26 16.46 5.48
CA ILE A 152 8.30 16.63 4.45
C ILE A 152 9.69 16.36 5.04
N SER A 153 9.96 16.83 6.26
CA SER A 153 11.22 16.59 6.96
C SER A 153 11.39 15.13 7.38
N GLN A 154 10.39 14.54 8.00
CA GLN A 154 10.42 13.16 8.51
C GLN A 154 10.64 12.13 7.38
N TYR A 155 10.12 12.40 6.19
CA TYR A 155 10.27 11.52 5.02
C TYR A 155 11.45 11.87 4.11
N ASP A 156 12.37 12.75 4.55
CA ASP A 156 13.55 13.21 3.79
C ASP A 156 13.21 13.79 2.41
N MET A 157 12.02 14.43 2.31
CA MET A 157 11.53 15.01 1.08
C MET A 157 12.02 16.46 0.86
N GLN A 158 12.84 17.01 1.75
CA GLN A 158 13.42 18.35 1.65
C GLN A 158 14.32 18.52 0.42
N LYS A 159 14.94 17.42 -0.05
CA LYS A 159 15.72 17.41 -1.30
C LYS A 159 14.88 17.66 -2.55
N LYS A 160 13.57 17.43 -2.46
CA LYS A 160 12.62 17.62 -3.56
C LYS A 160 11.79 18.88 -3.40
N PHE A 161 11.39 19.19 -2.18
CA PHE A 161 10.51 20.30 -1.84
C PHE A 161 11.22 21.24 -0.86
N LYS A 162 11.58 22.43 -1.33
CA LYS A 162 12.12 23.48 -0.48
C LYS A 162 10.95 24.33 0.01
N VAL A 163 10.54 24.14 1.25
CA VAL A 163 9.47 24.93 1.85
C VAL A 163 9.97 26.35 2.09
N GLU A 164 9.39 27.30 1.38
CA GLU A 164 9.72 28.74 1.50
C GLU A 164 8.77 29.42 2.49
N GLU A 165 7.47 29.13 2.42
CA GLU A 165 6.46 29.71 3.30
C GLU A 165 5.42 28.67 3.72
N VAL A 166 4.89 28.86 4.93
CA VAL A 166 3.75 28.10 5.49
C VAL A 166 2.71 29.12 5.93
N LEU A 167 1.53 29.13 5.28
CA LEU A 167 0.50 30.15 5.45
C LEU A 167 -0.82 29.52 5.85
N GLN A 168 -1.59 30.26 6.65
CA GLN A 168 -3.02 29.98 6.82
C GLN A 168 -3.79 30.34 5.55
N VAL A 169 -4.91 29.64 5.33
CA VAL A 169 -5.73 29.81 4.13
C VAL A 169 -6.20 31.26 3.94
N GLU A 170 -6.57 31.96 5.03
CA GLU A 170 -7.03 33.35 4.98
C GLU A 170 -5.91 34.29 4.52
N GLU A 171 -4.68 34.11 5.01
CA GLU A 171 -3.53 34.91 4.59
C GLU A 171 -3.19 34.68 3.11
N CYS A 172 -3.26 33.41 2.66
CA CYS A 172 -3.05 33.07 1.26
C CYS A 172 -4.10 33.70 0.35
N LEU A 173 -5.38 33.71 0.75
CA LEU A 173 -6.46 34.33 -0.03
C LEU A 173 -6.33 35.84 -0.12
N ASN A 174 -5.80 36.49 0.92
CA ASN A 174 -5.58 37.94 0.94
C ASN A 174 -4.44 38.37 0.00
N ASP A 175 -3.42 37.50 -0.19
CA ASP A 175 -2.30 37.80 -1.10
C ASP A 175 -1.94 36.57 -1.95
N MET A 176 -2.78 36.27 -2.94
CA MET A 176 -2.56 35.16 -3.86
C MET A 176 -1.36 35.35 -4.78
N LYS A 177 -0.79 36.55 -4.90
CA LYS A 177 0.40 36.80 -5.74
C LYS A 177 1.63 36.07 -5.24
N LYS A 178 1.71 35.74 -3.96
CA LYS A 178 2.78 34.91 -3.40
C LYS A 178 2.87 33.51 -4.06
N LEU A 179 1.75 33.01 -4.60
CA LEU A 179 1.71 31.74 -5.31
C LEU A 179 2.42 31.79 -6.67
N ASP A 180 2.56 32.99 -7.29
CA ASP A 180 3.20 33.15 -8.60
C ASP A 180 4.70 32.79 -8.58
N GLU A 181 5.35 32.92 -7.42
CA GLU A 181 6.77 32.63 -7.24
C GLU A 181 7.04 31.14 -6.92
N MET A 182 5.97 30.37 -6.69
CA MET A 182 6.05 28.99 -6.26
C MET A 182 5.93 28.00 -7.44
N GLU A 183 6.70 26.92 -7.39
CA GLU A 183 6.58 25.81 -8.34
C GLU A 183 5.57 24.76 -7.88
N THR A 184 5.40 24.66 -6.55
CA THR A 184 4.55 23.64 -5.93
C THR A 184 3.84 24.20 -4.70
N VAL A 185 2.58 23.80 -4.53
CA VAL A 185 1.76 24.18 -3.37
C VAL A 185 1.13 22.92 -2.77
N PHE A 186 1.24 22.77 -1.44
CA PHE A 186 0.50 21.76 -0.68
C PHE A 186 -0.70 22.37 0.00
N LEU A 187 -1.89 21.81 -0.24
CA LEU A 187 -3.14 22.22 0.39
C LEU A 187 -3.57 21.19 1.43
N SER A 188 -3.55 21.57 2.72
CA SER A 188 -3.77 20.67 3.84
C SER A 188 -4.98 21.09 4.68
N GLY A 189 -6.03 20.25 4.72
CA GLY A 189 -7.20 20.46 5.57
C GLY A 189 -8.12 21.63 5.20
N ILE A 190 -7.98 22.22 4.00
CA ILE A 190 -8.70 23.42 3.56
C ILE A 190 -10.13 23.07 3.15
N HIS A 191 -11.09 23.93 3.48
CA HIS A 191 -12.48 23.81 3.06
C HIS A 191 -12.63 23.92 1.53
N SER A 192 -13.65 23.27 0.97
CA SER A 192 -13.81 23.11 -0.49
C SER A 192 -13.94 24.45 -1.24
N ARG A 193 -14.54 25.47 -0.63
CA ARG A 193 -14.72 26.80 -1.24
C ARG A 193 -13.37 27.48 -1.46
N GLU A 194 -12.60 27.65 -0.41
CA GLU A 194 -11.30 28.32 -0.39
C GLU A 194 -10.28 27.53 -1.24
N ARG A 195 -10.27 26.22 -1.06
CA ARG A 195 -9.44 25.32 -1.85
C ARG A 195 -9.69 25.45 -3.35
N ASN A 196 -10.95 25.54 -3.79
CA ASN A 196 -11.27 25.67 -5.21
C ASN A 196 -10.80 27.01 -5.79
N ILE A 197 -10.78 28.07 -4.98
CA ILE A 197 -10.26 29.39 -5.41
C ILE A 197 -8.75 29.25 -5.64
N ILE A 198 -8.00 28.74 -4.65
CA ILE A 198 -6.55 28.59 -4.74
C ILE A 198 -6.17 27.62 -5.87
N LEU A 199 -6.88 26.49 -5.99
CA LEU A 199 -6.63 25.50 -7.03
C LEU A 199 -6.76 26.10 -8.44
N LYS A 200 -7.84 26.85 -8.71
CA LYS A 200 -8.06 27.50 -10.00
C LYS A 200 -6.95 28.50 -10.31
N TYR A 201 -6.55 29.30 -9.33
CA TYR A 201 -5.47 30.25 -9.47
C TYR A 201 -4.14 29.57 -9.79
N CYS A 202 -3.77 28.51 -9.03
CA CYS A 202 -2.55 27.76 -9.26
C CYS A 202 -2.52 27.09 -10.66
N ILE A 203 -3.66 26.57 -11.13
CA ILE A 203 -3.76 25.97 -12.46
C ILE A 203 -3.54 27.03 -13.54
N ASP A 204 -4.13 28.22 -13.41
CA ASP A 204 -3.94 29.35 -14.33
C ASP A 204 -2.46 29.77 -14.39
N LYS A 205 -1.78 29.80 -13.25
CA LYS A 205 -0.36 30.16 -13.13
C LYS A 205 0.62 29.02 -13.37
N HIS A 206 0.14 27.83 -13.78
CA HIS A 206 0.95 26.64 -13.99
C HIS A 206 1.71 26.13 -12.75
N VAL A 207 1.25 26.49 -11.55
CA VAL A 207 1.77 26.03 -10.27
C VAL A 207 1.22 24.61 -9.99
N ARG A 208 2.09 23.69 -9.59
CA ARG A 208 1.69 22.32 -9.27
C ARG A 208 1.05 22.27 -7.88
N VAL A 209 -0.10 21.63 -7.76
CA VAL A 209 -0.82 21.54 -6.50
C VAL A 209 -0.93 20.09 -6.02
N TYR A 210 -0.56 19.85 -4.77
CA TYR A 210 -0.84 18.62 -4.04
C TYR A 210 -1.93 18.90 -3.00
N VAL A 211 -3.00 18.11 -3.04
CA VAL A 211 -4.14 18.31 -2.14
C VAL A 211 -4.30 17.06 -1.27
N ILE A 212 -4.37 17.25 0.04
CA ILE A 212 -4.84 16.18 0.93
C ILE A 212 -6.38 16.16 0.81
N PRO A 213 -6.95 15.07 0.24
CA PRO A 213 -8.38 15.02 -0.02
C PRO A 213 -9.19 14.93 1.27
N ARG A 214 -10.41 15.44 1.27
CA ARG A 214 -11.42 15.16 2.29
C ARG A 214 -12.29 13.98 1.86
N VAL A 215 -13.11 13.44 2.75
CA VAL A 215 -13.99 12.28 2.47
C VAL A 215 -14.86 12.53 1.22
N GLY A 216 -15.44 13.73 1.09
CA GLY A 216 -16.24 14.10 -0.09
C GLY A 216 -15.45 14.06 -1.40
N ASP A 217 -14.17 14.46 -1.39
CA ASP A 217 -13.31 14.43 -2.58
C ASP A 217 -13.00 13.01 -3.01
N VAL A 218 -12.72 12.12 -2.03
CA VAL A 218 -12.48 10.71 -2.31
C VAL A 218 -13.71 10.05 -2.91
N LEU A 219 -14.90 10.32 -2.36
CA LEU A 219 -16.16 9.81 -2.90
C LEU A 219 -16.43 10.33 -4.32
N MET A 220 -16.19 11.63 -4.58
CA MET A 220 -16.30 12.21 -5.91
C MET A 220 -15.28 11.64 -6.90
N SER A 221 -14.09 11.30 -6.45
CA SER A 221 -13.04 10.73 -7.32
C SER A 221 -13.44 9.39 -7.94
N GLY A 222 -14.31 8.62 -7.26
CA GLY A 222 -14.88 7.35 -7.76
C GLY A 222 -16.20 7.50 -8.53
N ALA A 223 -16.69 8.73 -8.70
CA ALA A 223 -17.96 8.98 -9.37
C ALA A 223 -17.93 8.59 -10.86
N LYS A 224 -19.04 8.01 -11.34
CA LYS A 224 -19.22 7.76 -12.77
C LYS A 224 -19.66 9.03 -13.48
N GLN A 225 -18.91 9.42 -14.51
CA GLN A 225 -19.34 10.51 -15.38
C GLN A 225 -20.49 10.03 -16.25
N ILE A 226 -21.57 10.77 -16.25
CA ILE A 226 -22.77 10.53 -17.09
C ILE A 226 -23.19 11.83 -17.77
N HIS A 227 -23.84 11.73 -18.91
CA HIS A 227 -24.44 12.85 -19.60
C HIS A 227 -25.96 12.69 -19.53
N MET A 228 -26.62 13.61 -18.84
CA MET A 228 -28.07 13.73 -18.77
C MET A 228 -28.51 15.17 -18.98
N PHE A 229 -29.61 15.39 -19.67
CA PHE A 229 -30.15 16.73 -19.94
C PHE A 229 -29.15 17.66 -20.65
N HIS A 230 -28.27 17.09 -21.50
CA HIS A 230 -27.15 17.80 -22.16
C HIS A 230 -26.11 18.40 -21.19
N LEU A 231 -26.07 17.92 -19.96
CA LEU A 231 -25.14 18.37 -18.92
C LEU A 231 -24.23 17.23 -18.49
N PRO A 232 -22.93 17.51 -18.24
CA PRO A 232 -22.03 16.57 -17.59
C PRO A 232 -22.40 16.44 -16.11
N MET A 233 -22.68 15.24 -15.65
CA MET A 233 -23.04 14.95 -14.26
C MET A 233 -22.14 13.88 -13.68
N LEU A 234 -21.91 13.95 -12.36
CA LEU A 234 -21.25 12.92 -11.59
C LEU A 234 -22.29 12.09 -10.84
N ARG A 235 -22.38 10.81 -11.15
CA ARG A 235 -23.21 9.87 -10.38
C ARG A 235 -22.38 9.29 -9.26
N ILE A 236 -22.70 9.66 -8.04
CA ILE A 236 -22.11 9.12 -6.81
C ILE A 236 -23.13 8.17 -6.19
N GLY A 237 -22.70 7.00 -5.80
CA GLY A 237 -23.55 6.00 -5.15
C GLY A 237 -22.78 5.26 -4.06
N ARG A 238 -23.50 4.43 -3.31
CA ARG A 238 -22.90 3.47 -2.40
C ARG A 238 -22.02 2.48 -3.19
N TYR A 239 -21.06 1.83 -2.55
CA TYR A 239 -20.26 0.75 -3.15
C TYR A 239 -21.14 -0.30 -3.82
N ASP A 240 -21.15 -0.28 -5.12
CA ASP A 240 -21.92 -1.18 -5.98
C ASP A 240 -21.04 -1.59 -7.17
N PRO A 241 -20.03 -2.45 -6.93
CA PRO A 241 -19.16 -2.94 -7.99
C PRO A 241 -19.92 -3.89 -8.90
N GLN A 242 -19.44 -4.00 -10.13
CA GLN A 242 -20.04 -4.89 -11.13
C GLN A 242 -20.06 -6.35 -10.63
N PRO A 243 -21.12 -7.11 -10.88
CA PRO A 243 -21.25 -8.51 -10.47
C PRO A 243 -20.07 -9.39 -10.94
N GLU A 244 -19.56 -9.12 -12.14
CA GLU A 244 -18.41 -9.81 -12.72
C GLU A 244 -17.14 -9.62 -11.88
N TYR A 245 -16.90 -8.39 -11.41
CA TYR A 245 -15.79 -8.11 -10.50
C TYR A 245 -15.95 -8.89 -9.20
N LEU A 246 -17.15 -8.89 -8.60
CA LEU A 246 -17.38 -9.60 -7.33
C LEU A 246 -17.21 -11.11 -7.50
N PHE A 247 -17.66 -11.67 -8.62
CA PHE A 247 -17.47 -13.08 -8.95
C PHE A 247 -15.98 -13.44 -9.09
N LEU A 248 -15.26 -12.70 -9.93
CA LEU A 248 -13.84 -12.93 -10.16
C LEU A 248 -13.01 -12.72 -8.88
N LYS A 249 -13.34 -11.69 -8.10
CA LYS A 249 -12.72 -11.45 -6.79
C LYS A 249 -12.96 -12.63 -5.84
N ARG A 250 -14.18 -13.14 -5.77
CA ARG A 250 -14.50 -14.30 -4.93
C ARG A 250 -13.78 -15.57 -5.39
N LEU A 251 -13.72 -15.80 -6.69
CA LEU A 251 -12.95 -16.91 -7.25
C LEU A 251 -11.47 -16.81 -6.89
N ALA A 252 -10.87 -15.62 -7.05
CA ALA A 252 -9.50 -15.34 -6.66
C ALA A 252 -9.28 -15.55 -5.15
N ASP A 253 -10.19 -15.07 -4.30
CA ASP A 253 -10.15 -15.29 -2.86
C ASP A 253 -10.08 -16.79 -2.52
N ILE A 254 -10.93 -17.60 -3.13
CA ILE A 254 -10.97 -19.05 -2.88
C ILE A 254 -9.70 -19.74 -3.38
N VAL A 255 -9.25 -19.43 -4.59
CA VAL A 255 -8.08 -20.05 -5.20
C VAL A 255 -6.81 -19.69 -4.42
N PHE A 256 -6.56 -18.41 -4.18
CA PHE A 256 -5.35 -17.97 -3.50
C PHE A 256 -5.35 -18.32 -2.01
N ALA A 257 -6.47 -18.16 -1.30
CA ALA A 257 -6.54 -18.55 0.10
C ALA A 257 -6.47 -20.08 0.29
N GLY A 258 -7.09 -20.84 -0.62
CA GLY A 258 -7.00 -22.31 -0.62
C GLY A 258 -5.58 -22.79 -0.90
N ALA A 259 -4.94 -22.28 -1.93
CA ALA A 259 -3.54 -22.61 -2.24
C ALA A 259 -2.60 -22.24 -1.10
N ALA A 260 -2.74 -21.03 -0.54
CA ALA A 260 -1.95 -20.59 0.61
C ALA A 260 -2.18 -21.47 1.84
N ALA A 261 -3.42 -21.86 2.15
CA ALA A 261 -3.73 -22.75 3.26
C ALA A 261 -3.08 -24.13 3.10
N ILE A 262 -3.05 -24.69 1.88
CA ILE A 262 -2.38 -25.96 1.59
C ILE A 262 -0.86 -25.83 1.71
N ILE A 263 -0.25 -24.83 1.05
CA ILE A 263 1.20 -24.63 1.04
C ILE A 263 1.73 -24.32 2.44
N LEU A 264 1.01 -23.51 3.22
CA LEU A 264 1.42 -23.08 4.56
C LEU A 264 0.92 -24.03 5.67
N SER A 265 0.20 -25.11 5.33
CA SER A 265 -0.30 -26.08 6.31
C SER A 265 0.79 -26.68 7.21
N PRO A 266 2.02 -27.02 6.72
CA PRO A 266 3.08 -27.49 7.61
C PRO A 266 3.51 -26.44 8.63
N VAL A 267 3.63 -25.17 8.22
CA VAL A 267 3.97 -24.06 9.11
C VAL A 267 2.87 -23.85 10.15
N MET A 268 1.60 -23.91 9.72
CA MET A 268 0.45 -23.81 10.62
C MET A 268 0.41 -24.94 11.64
N LEU A 269 0.73 -26.17 11.22
CA LEU A 269 0.78 -27.33 12.11
C LEU A 269 1.92 -27.21 13.15
N ILE A 270 3.12 -26.83 12.72
CA ILE A 270 4.26 -26.60 13.61
C ILE A 270 3.93 -25.52 14.63
N THR A 271 3.31 -24.41 14.18
CA THR A 271 2.87 -23.32 15.05
C THR A 271 1.82 -23.79 16.06
N ALA A 272 0.85 -24.58 15.62
CA ALA A 272 -0.17 -25.15 16.51
C ALA A 272 0.43 -26.04 17.60
N ILE A 273 1.38 -26.90 17.24
CA ILE A 273 2.12 -27.76 18.18
C ILE A 273 2.92 -26.91 19.16
N ALA A 274 3.65 -25.90 18.69
CA ALA A 274 4.47 -25.02 19.54
C ALA A 274 3.62 -24.27 20.58
N ILE A 275 2.45 -23.72 20.17
CA ILE A 275 1.52 -23.06 21.10
C ILE A 275 0.97 -24.04 22.13
N LYS A 276 0.59 -25.25 21.68
CA LYS A 276 0.02 -26.28 22.57
C LYS A 276 1.05 -26.80 23.55
N ALA A 277 2.29 -26.99 23.12
CA ALA A 277 3.38 -27.47 23.96
C ALA A 277 3.84 -26.44 25.00
N TYR A 278 3.65 -25.14 24.74
CA TYR A 278 4.10 -24.08 25.65
C TYR A 278 3.32 -24.04 26.95
N ASP A 279 1.96 -24.07 26.89
CA ASP A 279 1.11 -23.90 28.08
C ASP A 279 -0.17 -24.77 28.09
N GLY A 280 -0.30 -25.71 27.15
CA GLY A 280 -1.45 -26.62 27.05
C GLY A 280 -2.78 -25.96 26.64
N GLY A 281 -2.82 -24.64 26.49
CA GLY A 281 -4.03 -23.87 26.21
C GLY A 281 -4.55 -24.00 24.77
N PRO A 282 -5.59 -23.25 24.39
CA PRO A 282 -6.17 -23.28 23.05
C PRO A 282 -5.17 -22.75 22.02
N VAL A 283 -5.11 -23.38 20.85
CA VAL A 283 -4.22 -23.00 19.73
C VAL A 283 -4.74 -21.75 19.04
N PHE A 284 -6.06 -21.67 18.84
CA PHE A 284 -6.71 -20.57 18.15
C PHE A 284 -7.33 -19.58 19.12
N TYR A 285 -7.35 -18.34 18.71
CA TYR A 285 -8.04 -17.23 19.33
C TYR A 285 -8.99 -16.61 18.33
N SER A 286 -10.22 -16.33 18.74
CA SER A 286 -11.22 -15.65 17.91
C SER A 286 -11.57 -14.32 18.52
N GLN A 287 -11.58 -13.27 17.72
CA GLN A 287 -11.93 -11.92 18.13
C GLN A 287 -13.03 -11.35 17.26
N THR A 288 -14.10 -10.85 17.89
CA THR A 288 -15.20 -10.20 17.18
C THR A 288 -14.74 -8.94 16.46
N ARG A 289 -15.06 -8.85 15.18
CA ARG A 289 -14.73 -7.74 14.27
C ARG A 289 -15.91 -7.44 13.37
N LEU A 290 -15.88 -6.24 12.75
CA LEU A 290 -16.88 -5.79 11.79
C LEU A 290 -16.48 -6.10 10.36
N THR A 291 -17.44 -6.53 9.55
CA THR A 291 -17.32 -6.71 8.10
C THR A 291 -18.41 -5.93 7.37
N LYS A 292 -18.65 -6.22 6.09
CA LYS A 292 -19.63 -5.52 5.25
C LYS A 292 -20.99 -5.34 5.94
N ASN A 293 -21.54 -4.12 5.85
CA ASN A 293 -22.80 -3.66 6.44
C ASN A 293 -22.83 -3.71 7.99
N GLY A 294 -21.67 -3.70 8.65
CA GLY A 294 -21.59 -3.74 10.11
C GLY A 294 -21.83 -5.13 10.71
N ARG A 295 -21.86 -6.21 9.89
CA ARG A 295 -22.02 -7.57 10.39
C ARG A 295 -20.82 -7.96 11.23
N GLU A 296 -21.05 -8.50 12.40
CA GLU A 296 -20.02 -9.06 13.27
C GLU A 296 -19.61 -10.46 12.82
N PHE A 297 -18.31 -10.77 12.96
CA PHE A 297 -17.76 -12.10 12.73
C PHE A 297 -16.50 -12.31 13.58
N GLY A 298 -16.17 -13.58 13.85
CA GLY A 298 -14.95 -13.95 14.58
C GLY A 298 -13.73 -14.03 13.66
N VAL A 299 -12.78 -13.12 13.80
CA VAL A 299 -11.46 -13.20 13.13
C VAL A 299 -10.65 -14.27 13.84
N LEU A 300 -10.23 -15.29 13.10
CA LEU A 300 -9.39 -16.38 13.61
C LEU A 300 -7.91 -15.98 13.57
N LYS A 301 -7.21 -16.22 14.68
CA LYS A 301 -5.75 -16.05 14.80
C LYS A 301 -5.13 -17.20 15.58
N PHE A 302 -3.84 -17.42 15.42
CA PHE A 302 -3.10 -18.20 16.40
C PHE A 302 -2.97 -17.38 17.68
N ARG A 303 -3.11 -18.06 18.83
CA ARG A 303 -2.97 -17.42 20.13
C ARG A 303 -1.51 -17.01 20.37
N SER A 304 -1.26 -15.73 20.44
CA SER A 304 0.05 -15.13 20.70
C SER A 304 0.22 -14.58 22.11
N MET A 305 -0.86 -14.50 22.87
CA MET A 305 -0.90 -13.99 24.25
C MET A 305 -1.29 -15.08 25.25
N LYS A 306 -0.99 -14.85 26.53
CA LYS A 306 -1.39 -15.73 27.66
C LYS A 306 -2.91 -15.90 27.70
N VAL A 307 -3.39 -17.05 28.19
CA VAL A 307 -4.82 -17.41 28.19
C VAL A 307 -5.72 -16.34 28.84
N ASN A 308 -5.19 -15.58 29.78
CA ASN A 308 -5.95 -14.59 30.57
C ASN A 308 -5.53 -13.15 30.28
N ALA A 309 -5.03 -12.85 29.07
CA ALA A 309 -4.47 -11.54 28.73
C ALA A 309 -5.46 -10.37 28.75
N GLU A 310 -6.77 -10.62 28.59
CA GLU A 310 -7.86 -9.60 28.60
C GLU A 310 -8.94 -9.99 29.62
N LYS A 311 -8.56 -10.42 30.85
CA LYS A 311 -9.54 -10.80 31.90
C LYS A 311 -10.48 -9.68 32.33
N ASP A 312 -10.04 -8.44 32.20
CA ASP A 312 -10.78 -7.23 32.56
C ASP A 312 -11.80 -6.80 31.48
N GLY A 313 -11.89 -7.52 30.35
CA GLY A 313 -12.86 -7.22 29.28
C GLY A 313 -12.59 -5.91 28.52
N VAL A 314 -11.54 -5.17 28.88
CA VAL A 314 -11.19 -3.90 28.25
C VAL A 314 -10.39 -4.15 26.98
N ALA A 315 -10.91 -3.68 25.85
CA ALA A 315 -10.22 -3.76 24.57
C ALA A 315 -9.02 -2.80 24.55
N ARG A 316 -7.81 -3.34 24.76
CA ARG A 316 -6.58 -2.55 24.69
C ARG A 316 -5.82 -2.84 23.40
N LEU A 317 -5.23 -1.80 22.80
CA LEU A 317 -4.25 -1.98 21.76
C LEU A 317 -2.97 -2.61 22.36
N SER A 318 -2.23 -3.36 21.55
CA SER A 318 -0.96 -3.94 22.03
C SER A 318 0.11 -2.86 22.11
N SER A 319 0.83 -2.78 23.22
CA SER A 319 1.92 -1.85 23.46
C SER A 319 3.24 -2.21 22.74
N GLY A 320 3.17 -2.91 21.60
CA GLY A 320 4.34 -3.28 20.81
C GLY A 320 5.01 -4.59 21.23
N GLU A 321 6.31 -4.72 20.93
CA GLU A 321 7.08 -5.97 21.14
C GLU A 321 7.29 -6.33 22.63
N ASN A 322 7.28 -5.35 23.50
CA ASN A 322 7.55 -5.53 24.95
C ASN A 322 6.29 -5.76 25.80
N ASP A 323 5.13 -5.99 25.18
CA ASP A 323 3.89 -6.26 25.90
C ASP A 323 4.02 -7.55 26.75
N PRO A 324 3.90 -7.49 28.10
CA PRO A 324 4.11 -8.61 29.00
C PRO A 324 3.06 -9.72 28.87
N ARG A 325 2.00 -9.46 28.12
CA ARG A 325 0.93 -10.42 27.82
C ARG A 325 1.34 -11.39 26.70
N ILE A 326 2.36 -11.05 25.89
CA ILE A 326 2.79 -11.85 24.75
C ILE A 326 3.65 -13.03 25.24
N THR A 327 3.37 -14.23 24.74
CA THR A 327 4.19 -15.42 25.01
C THR A 327 5.48 -15.40 24.19
N PRO A 328 6.55 -16.13 24.59
CA PRO A 328 7.77 -16.25 23.76
C PRO A 328 7.49 -16.76 22.34
N VAL A 329 6.63 -17.80 22.19
CA VAL A 329 6.16 -18.29 20.90
C VAL A 329 5.37 -17.21 20.18
N GLY A 330 4.49 -16.49 20.91
CA GLY A 330 3.70 -15.38 20.41
C GLY A 330 4.54 -14.26 19.80
N ARG A 331 5.69 -13.93 20.40
CA ARG A 331 6.61 -12.92 19.89
C ARG A 331 7.15 -13.28 18.50
N VAL A 332 7.56 -14.54 18.31
CA VAL A 332 8.05 -15.02 17.01
C VAL A 332 6.95 -15.00 15.96
N ILE A 333 5.78 -15.59 16.26
CA ILE A 333 4.70 -15.70 15.27
C ILE A 333 4.10 -14.33 14.89
N ARG A 334 4.08 -13.34 15.79
CA ARG A 334 3.66 -11.96 15.49
C ARG A 334 4.67 -11.22 14.61
N LYS A 335 5.96 -11.36 14.89
CA LYS A 335 7.01 -10.76 14.07
C LYS A 335 6.97 -11.24 12.61
N CYS A 336 6.67 -12.52 12.41
CA CYS A 336 6.55 -13.12 11.06
C CYS A 336 5.11 -13.07 10.50
N ARG A 337 4.15 -12.45 11.20
CA ARG A 337 2.71 -12.43 10.83
C ARG A 337 2.09 -13.83 10.67
N ILE A 338 2.71 -14.87 11.20
CA ILE A 338 2.18 -16.24 11.18
C ILE A 338 0.89 -16.35 12.01
N ASP A 339 0.74 -15.52 13.04
CA ASP A 339 -0.46 -15.46 13.87
C ASP A 339 -1.72 -15.11 13.07
N GLU A 340 -1.62 -14.46 11.92
CA GLU A 340 -2.74 -14.10 11.06
C GLU A 340 -3.12 -15.17 10.02
N LEU A 341 -2.31 -16.24 9.83
CA LEU A 341 -2.59 -17.29 8.84
C LEU A 341 -3.96 -17.98 9.01
N PRO A 342 -4.51 -18.22 10.21
CA PRO A 342 -5.85 -18.81 10.36
C PRO A 342 -6.98 -17.96 9.72
N GLN A 343 -6.75 -16.68 9.43
CA GLN A 343 -7.72 -15.85 8.70
C GLN A 343 -7.99 -16.36 7.28
N LEU A 344 -7.10 -17.18 6.70
CA LEU A 344 -7.37 -17.87 5.44
C LEU A 344 -8.68 -18.69 5.50
N PHE A 345 -9.01 -19.28 6.65
CA PHE A 345 -10.28 -19.99 6.85
C PHE A 345 -11.48 -19.02 6.88
N ASN A 346 -11.33 -17.81 7.43
CA ASN A 346 -12.36 -16.78 7.34
C ASN A 346 -12.61 -16.34 5.89
N ILE A 347 -11.55 -16.27 5.06
CA ILE A 347 -11.67 -15.95 3.64
C ILE A 347 -12.40 -17.08 2.90
N LEU A 348 -12.00 -18.33 3.10
CA LEU A 348 -12.64 -19.49 2.48
C LEU A 348 -14.13 -19.59 2.86
N LYS A 349 -14.46 -19.35 4.13
CA LYS A 349 -15.84 -19.29 4.64
C LYS A 349 -16.64 -18.13 4.02
N GLY A 350 -15.98 -17.04 3.63
CA GLY A 350 -16.59 -15.85 3.01
C GLY A 350 -16.91 -14.72 3.97
N ASP A 351 -16.46 -14.78 5.23
CA ASP A 351 -16.57 -13.68 6.19
C ASP A 351 -15.62 -12.53 5.83
N MET A 352 -14.46 -12.87 5.25
CA MET A 352 -13.43 -11.95 4.79
C MET A 352 -13.12 -12.12 3.29
N THR A 353 -12.34 -11.21 2.76
CA THR A 353 -11.69 -11.25 1.45
C THR A 353 -10.18 -11.08 1.63
N ILE A 354 -9.37 -11.39 0.61
CA ILE A 354 -7.92 -11.12 0.66
C ILE A 354 -7.68 -9.62 0.77
N VAL A 355 -8.27 -8.83 -0.15
CA VAL A 355 -8.07 -7.39 -0.21
C VAL A 355 -9.34 -6.62 0.17
N GLY A 356 -9.25 -5.77 1.18
CA GLY A 356 -10.36 -4.95 1.66
C GLY A 356 -9.97 -4.12 2.89
N PRO A 357 -10.88 -3.30 3.42
CA PRO A 357 -10.65 -2.55 4.66
C PRO A 357 -10.30 -3.47 5.83
N ARG A 358 -9.31 -3.09 6.64
CA ARG A 358 -8.96 -3.89 7.84
C ARG A 358 -10.12 -3.95 8.82
N PRO A 359 -10.53 -5.14 9.30
CA PRO A 359 -11.65 -5.26 10.22
C PRO A 359 -11.35 -4.64 11.59
N GLU A 360 -12.24 -3.77 12.09
CA GLU A 360 -12.13 -3.13 13.39
C GLU A 360 -12.98 -3.83 14.46
N ARG A 361 -12.60 -3.65 15.75
CA ARG A 361 -13.42 -4.09 16.90
C ARG A 361 -14.68 -3.22 16.99
N PRO A 362 -15.87 -3.78 17.28
CA PRO A 362 -17.11 -3.00 17.38
C PRO A 362 -17.01 -1.81 18.35
N ALA A 363 -16.40 -2.02 19.52
CA ALA A 363 -16.21 -0.95 20.50
C ALA A 363 -15.34 0.20 19.99
N ILE A 364 -14.22 -0.11 19.32
CA ILE A 364 -13.30 0.91 18.77
C ILE A 364 -13.97 1.65 17.59
N ALA A 365 -14.69 0.93 16.73
CA ALA A 365 -15.42 1.53 15.63
C ALA A 365 -16.49 2.51 16.13
N ALA A 366 -17.23 2.13 17.19
CA ALA A 366 -18.23 2.99 17.81
C ALA A 366 -17.62 4.26 18.45
N GLU A 367 -16.42 4.18 19.02
CA GLU A 367 -15.70 5.36 19.51
C GLU A 367 -15.31 6.30 18.36
N TYR A 368 -14.79 5.74 17.27
CA TYR A 368 -14.44 6.54 16.09
C TYR A 368 -15.67 7.18 15.45
N GLU A 369 -16.79 6.49 15.37
CA GLU A 369 -18.03 7.01 14.80
C GLU A 369 -18.65 8.17 15.61
N LYS A 370 -18.36 8.29 16.92
CA LYS A 370 -18.81 9.44 17.72
C LYS A 370 -18.14 10.75 17.29
N VAL A 371 -16.87 10.69 16.91
CA VAL A 371 -16.09 11.87 16.51
C VAL A 371 -16.12 12.05 14.99
N MET A 372 -16.26 10.97 14.25
CA MET A 372 -16.18 10.89 12.79
C MET A 372 -17.27 9.95 12.27
N PRO A 373 -18.51 10.45 12.10
CA PRO A 373 -19.65 9.62 11.68
C PRO A 373 -19.44 8.91 10.33
N GLU A 374 -18.58 9.45 9.47
CA GLU A 374 -18.21 8.88 8.16
C GLU A 374 -17.40 7.59 8.29
N PHE A 375 -16.84 7.27 9.47
CA PHE A 375 -16.03 6.08 9.68
C PHE A 375 -16.74 4.79 9.26
N ARG A 376 -18.08 4.74 9.43
CA ARG A 376 -18.95 3.62 8.99
C ARG A 376 -18.94 3.39 7.45
N LEU A 377 -18.54 4.40 6.65
CA LEU A 377 -18.52 4.27 5.20
C LEU A 377 -17.52 3.20 4.72
N ARG A 378 -16.51 2.87 5.50
CA ARG A 378 -15.58 1.78 5.21
C ARG A 378 -16.24 0.39 5.24
N LEU A 379 -17.35 0.24 5.96
CA LEU A 379 -18.12 -1.01 6.06
C LEU A 379 -19.00 -1.29 4.83
N GLN A 380 -18.88 -0.52 3.77
CA GLN A 380 -19.54 -0.81 2.49
C GLN A 380 -18.91 -2.01 1.78
N ALA A 381 -17.60 -2.22 1.95
CA ALA A 381 -16.89 -3.38 1.41
C ALA A 381 -16.69 -4.46 2.48
N LYS A 382 -16.37 -5.68 2.02
CA LYS A 382 -16.04 -6.81 2.90
C LYS A 382 -14.66 -6.58 3.52
N ALA A 383 -14.50 -6.97 4.80
CA ALA A 383 -13.23 -6.88 5.52
C ALA A 383 -12.12 -7.69 4.83
N GLY A 384 -10.92 -7.12 4.73
CA GLY A 384 -9.75 -7.71 4.08
C GLY A 384 -8.70 -8.24 5.05
N LEU A 385 -7.96 -9.27 4.63
CA LEU A 385 -6.72 -9.71 5.28
C LEU A 385 -5.64 -8.64 5.10
N THR A 386 -5.55 -8.08 3.90
CA THR A 386 -4.76 -6.90 3.55
C THR A 386 -5.64 -5.84 2.92
N GLY A 387 -5.13 -4.62 2.76
CA GLY A 387 -5.87 -3.53 2.16
C GLY A 387 -5.03 -2.28 1.93
N TYR A 388 -5.61 -1.30 1.26
CA TYR A 388 -4.93 -0.07 0.87
C TYR A 388 -4.30 0.65 2.07
N ALA A 389 -5.04 0.82 3.16
CA ALA A 389 -4.54 1.44 4.39
C ALA A 389 -3.44 0.63 5.09
N GLN A 390 -3.41 -0.70 4.91
CA GLN A 390 -2.38 -1.56 5.48
C GLN A 390 -1.08 -1.51 4.66
N VAL A 391 -1.18 -1.27 3.35
CA VAL A 391 -0.04 -1.26 2.42
C VAL A 391 0.61 0.12 2.34
N TYR A 392 -0.18 1.18 2.27
CA TYR A 392 0.29 2.54 2.07
C TYR A 392 0.28 3.39 3.35
N GLY A 393 -0.44 2.95 4.39
CA GLY A 393 -0.40 3.55 5.72
C GLY A 393 0.77 3.02 6.55
N LYS A 394 1.21 3.81 7.51
CA LYS A 394 2.13 3.37 8.58
C LYS A 394 1.32 3.07 9.85
N TYR A 395 1.99 2.50 10.84
CA TYR A 395 1.32 2.16 12.09
C TYR A 395 0.71 3.39 12.80
N ASN A 396 1.40 4.52 12.76
CA ASN A 396 0.98 5.80 13.34
C ASN A 396 0.03 6.62 12.45
N THR A 397 -0.46 6.06 11.33
CA THR A 397 -1.46 6.73 10.48
C THR A 397 -2.76 6.96 11.26
N THR A 398 -3.28 8.20 11.23
CA THR A 398 -4.47 8.56 11.97
C THR A 398 -5.72 7.77 11.52
N PRO A 399 -6.73 7.59 12.38
CA PRO A 399 -7.98 6.93 11.99
C PRO A 399 -8.66 7.59 10.78
N TYR A 400 -8.57 8.91 10.67
CA TYR A 400 -9.08 9.68 9.53
C TYR A 400 -8.33 9.34 8.24
N ASP A 401 -7.00 9.30 8.27
CA ASP A 401 -6.21 8.94 7.08
C ASP A 401 -6.43 7.49 6.67
N LYS A 402 -6.58 6.57 7.64
CA LYS A 402 -6.97 5.18 7.36
C LYS A 402 -8.33 5.11 6.67
N LEU A 403 -9.30 5.90 7.14
CA LEU A 403 -10.60 6.01 6.49
C LEU A 403 -10.47 6.50 5.04
N LEU A 404 -9.71 7.57 4.79
CA LEU A 404 -9.49 8.10 3.44
C LEU A 404 -8.87 7.05 2.51
N MET A 405 -7.88 6.29 3.00
CA MET A 405 -7.24 5.21 2.26
C MET A 405 -8.22 4.06 1.96
N ASP A 406 -9.02 3.64 2.94
CA ASP A 406 -10.04 2.62 2.74
C ASP A 406 -11.12 3.08 1.75
N LEU A 407 -11.54 4.33 1.83
CA LEU A 407 -12.52 4.91 0.89
C LEU A 407 -11.94 5.06 -0.52
N THR A 408 -10.65 5.37 -0.65
CA THR A 408 -9.97 5.43 -1.95
C THR A 408 -10.06 4.08 -2.65
N TYR A 409 -9.80 2.98 -1.94
CA TYR A 409 -9.98 1.63 -2.47
C TYR A 409 -11.45 1.32 -2.82
N ILE A 410 -12.39 1.66 -1.90
CA ILE A 410 -13.82 1.40 -2.07
C ILE A 410 -14.39 2.16 -3.27
N SER A 411 -13.91 3.38 -3.51
CA SER A 411 -14.43 4.25 -4.59
C SER A 411 -14.09 3.73 -6.00
N ARG A 412 -13.02 2.93 -6.16
CA ARG A 412 -12.53 2.44 -7.45
C ARG A 412 -12.15 0.97 -7.41
N PRO A 413 -13.10 0.06 -7.14
CA PRO A 413 -12.80 -1.37 -7.05
C PRO A 413 -12.33 -1.91 -8.40
N SER A 414 -11.17 -2.58 -8.41
CA SER A 414 -10.56 -3.13 -9.61
C SER A 414 -9.75 -4.37 -9.26
N LEU A 415 -9.81 -5.42 -10.10
CA LEU A 415 -8.96 -6.61 -9.92
C LEU A 415 -7.47 -6.28 -10.03
N LEU A 416 -7.12 -5.30 -10.86
CA LEU A 416 -5.75 -4.85 -11.00
C LEU A 416 -5.25 -4.21 -9.69
N GLU A 417 -6.08 -3.39 -9.04
CA GLU A 417 -5.79 -2.79 -7.74
C GLU A 417 -5.66 -3.86 -6.66
N ASP A 418 -6.58 -4.85 -6.64
CA ASP A 418 -6.48 -5.99 -5.72
C ASP A 418 -5.15 -6.74 -5.89
N MET A 419 -4.74 -7.03 -7.12
CA MET A 419 -3.44 -7.66 -7.40
C MET A 419 -2.26 -6.79 -6.94
N MET A 420 -2.29 -5.49 -7.22
CA MET A 420 -1.25 -4.56 -6.77
C MET A 420 -1.13 -4.55 -5.25
N ILE A 421 -2.24 -4.51 -4.52
CA ILE A 421 -2.26 -4.55 -3.05
C ILE A 421 -1.73 -5.90 -2.54
N MET A 422 -2.12 -7.02 -3.14
CA MET A 422 -1.62 -8.35 -2.77
C MET A 422 -0.09 -8.43 -2.91
N PHE A 423 0.46 -8.00 -4.04
CA PHE A 423 1.91 -7.98 -4.24
C PHE A 423 2.62 -7.00 -3.32
N ALA A 424 2.07 -5.79 -3.15
CA ALA A 424 2.63 -4.80 -2.24
C ALA A 424 2.61 -5.27 -0.77
N THR A 425 1.66 -6.14 -0.38
CA THR A 425 1.64 -6.78 0.95
C THR A 425 2.89 -7.62 1.19
N VAL A 426 3.36 -8.37 0.16
CA VAL A 426 4.60 -9.15 0.28
C VAL A 426 5.78 -8.24 0.62
N LYS A 427 5.85 -7.04 0.01
CA LYS A 427 6.89 -6.05 0.32
C LYS A 427 6.87 -5.65 1.80
N ILE A 428 5.70 -5.40 2.35
CA ILE A 428 5.54 -4.88 3.72
C ILE A 428 5.86 -5.94 4.76
N LEU A 429 5.60 -7.22 4.49
CA LEU A 429 5.93 -8.30 5.42
C LEU A 429 7.42 -8.36 5.78
N PHE A 430 8.28 -7.81 4.93
CA PHE A 430 9.73 -7.78 5.14
C PHE A 430 10.25 -6.40 5.57
N MET A 431 9.38 -5.38 5.74
CA MET A 431 9.79 -4.05 6.20
C MET A 431 9.61 -3.91 7.73
N PRO A 432 10.68 -3.60 8.49
CA PRO A 432 10.61 -3.49 9.96
C PRO A 432 9.62 -2.44 10.45
N GLU A 433 9.52 -1.31 9.75
CA GLU A 433 8.67 -0.17 10.11
C GLU A 433 7.15 -0.49 10.15
N SER A 434 6.74 -1.64 9.63
CA SER A 434 5.34 -2.07 9.62
C SER A 434 4.87 -2.71 10.94
N THR A 435 5.80 -2.98 11.87
CA THR A 435 5.56 -3.71 13.13
C THR A 435 5.75 -2.87 14.38
N GLU A 436 6.18 -1.59 14.26
CA GLU A 436 6.34 -0.70 15.41
C GLU A 436 5.00 -0.47 16.12
N GLY A 437 5.02 -0.59 17.46
CA GLY A 437 3.85 -0.42 18.32
C GLY A 437 3.52 1.05 18.62
N ILE A 438 2.39 1.29 19.29
CA ILE A 438 2.02 2.60 19.83
C ILE A 438 2.89 2.89 21.05
N GLU A 439 3.26 4.18 21.28
CA GLU A 439 3.96 4.62 22.47
C GLU A 439 3.20 4.27 23.76
N GLU A 440 3.93 3.97 24.84
CA GLU A 440 3.35 3.60 26.12
C GLU A 440 2.42 4.71 26.63
N GLY A 441 1.14 4.35 26.87
CA GLY A 441 0.12 5.25 27.40
C GLY A 441 -1.01 5.62 26.44
N GLN A 442 -0.90 5.35 25.13
CA GLN A 442 -1.99 5.58 24.19
C GLN A 442 -2.98 4.41 24.18
N ILE A 443 -4.23 4.67 24.54
CA ILE A 443 -5.31 3.67 24.52
C ILE A 443 -5.96 3.60 23.12
N THR A 444 -6.01 4.74 22.42
CA THR A 444 -6.52 4.86 21.04
C THR A 444 -5.63 5.81 20.23
N ALA A 445 -5.62 5.70 18.91
CA ALA A 445 -4.87 6.59 18.01
C ALA A 445 -5.48 8.01 17.92
N MET A 446 -6.39 8.39 18.83
CA MET A 446 -7.11 9.67 18.82
C MET A 446 -6.41 10.83 19.54
N GLN A 447 -5.31 10.61 20.24
CA GLN A 447 -4.74 11.66 21.11
C GLN A 447 -4.14 12.88 20.40
N ASP A 448 -4.00 12.86 19.07
CA ASP A 448 -3.42 13.98 18.31
C ASP A 448 -4.30 14.50 17.15
N THR A 449 -5.60 14.26 17.18
CA THR A 449 -6.47 14.93 16.20
C THR A 449 -6.98 16.21 16.83
N PRO A 450 -6.62 17.42 16.34
CA PRO A 450 -7.31 18.63 16.73
C PRO A 450 -8.79 18.42 16.43
N ALA A 451 -9.64 18.71 17.40
CA ALA A 451 -11.08 18.58 17.29
C ALA A 451 -11.53 19.14 15.95
N SER A 452 -12.13 18.30 15.10
CA SER A 452 -12.85 18.77 13.92
C SER A 452 -13.82 19.81 14.41
N GLY A 453 -13.63 21.06 13.95
CA GLY A 453 -14.48 22.16 14.35
C GLY A 453 -15.94 21.75 14.22
N THR A 454 -16.60 21.59 15.34
CA THR A 454 -18.05 21.57 15.39
C THR A 454 -18.50 22.84 14.74
N ASP A 455 -19.19 22.74 13.61
CA ASP A 455 -19.99 23.82 13.05
C ASP A 455 -20.85 24.40 14.17
N LYS A 456 -20.39 25.51 14.72
CA LYS A 456 -21.29 26.42 15.41
C LYS A 456 -22.11 27.06 14.30
N GLU A 457 -23.23 26.45 13.96
CA GLU A 457 -24.33 27.16 13.35
C GLU A 457 -24.61 28.36 14.23
N LYS A 458 -24.17 29.53 13.79
CA LYS A 458 -24.78 30.78 14.23
C LYS A 458 -26.24 30.74 13.76
N LYS A 459 -27.12 30.43 14.70
CA LYS A 459 -28.46 30.98 14.71
C LYS A 459 -28.26 32.50 14.89
N ASP A 460 -28.47 33.24 13.86
CA ASP A 460 -28.93 34.64 13.93
C ASP A 460 -29.60 34.95 12.60
N GLU A 461 -30.93 35.22 12.74
CA GLU A 461 -31.89 36.01 11.96
C GLU A 461 -31.82 35.98 10.44
#